data_b1aaeae0aaa47c9828b69316e2395599
#
_entry.id   b1aaeae0aaa47c9828b69316e2395599
#
_cell.length_a   1.000
_cell.length_b   1.000
_cell.length_c   1.000
_cell.angle_alpha   90.00
_cell.angle_beta   90.00
_cell.angle_gamma   90.00
#
_symmetry.space_group_name_H-M   'P 1'
#
loop_
_entity.id
_entity.type
_entity.pdbx_description
1 polymer ?
#
loop_
_entity_poly.entity_id
_entity_poly.type
_entity_poly.pdbx_seq_one_letter_code
_entity_poly.pdbx_strand_id
1 'polypeptide(L)'
;MSQAPPAEVFPAHPASWYLFGDSRELRRGPVSRRLLGRLLVAFRTAGGRLVVMDGQCAHLGADLGFGDVVGETIRCPFHHWRYGGDGVCTAIPGQAEIPPFARLRTYPVVERHGSVFFFNGREPLFPLPFFLHEKPEDYLAARAFGFVADCAWYMNSAHAFDRQHFAAVHGRELLTPPAVDCPAPYARRNSYLAKVVGGRVFDRVLRVTAGRTVKTTLTIWGGTFAVITADFERVRSGFLMPMEPLEDGRTRCHGIVLAPRARLLAPLQAWLRRLFTHGYLKEEVRRLHSTRYNPGSLGENDQDMIDFFQWVAALPQKGALLERGDNEDINRSPVSAVPAVPAVPGIGANSRR
;
A
#
# COMPACT_ATOMS: atom_id res chain seq x y z
N MET A 1 0.61 -6.45 -32.94
CA MET A 1 0.12 -5.69 -31.76
C MET A 1 0.13 -6.62 -30.58
N SER A 2 0.72 -6.23 -29.46
CA SER A 2 0.66 -7.01 -28.22
C SER A 2 -0.77 -6.96 -27.67
N GLN A 3 -1.28 -8.12 -27.25
CA GLN A 3 -2.62 -8.24 -26.71
C GLN A 3 -2.61 -8.00 -25.19
N ALA A 4 -3.60 -7.29 -24.65
CA ALA A 4 -3.76 -7.11 -23.22
C ALA A 4 -4.07 -8.46 -22.55
N PRO A 5 -3.44 -8.76 -21.37
CA PRO A 5 -3.61 -10.03 -20.69
C PRO A 5 -5.03 -10.17 -20.07
N PRO A 6 -5.53 -11.39 -19.81
CA PRO A 6 -6.80 -11.57 -19.10
C PRO A 6 -6.68 -11.13 -17.63
N ALA A 7 -7.81 -10.77 -17.00
CA ALA A 7 -7.84 -10.18 -15.65
C ALA A 7 -7.31 -11.15 -14.56
N GLU A 8 -7.48 -12.44 -14.76
CA GLU A 8 -7.15 -13.52 -13.82
C GLU A 8 -5.64 -13.65 -13.57
N VAL A 9 -4.80 -13.11 -14.46
CA VAL A 9 -3.33 -13.18 -14.30
C VAL A 9 -2.81 -12.13 -13.31
N PHE A 10 -3.61 -11.12 -12.94
CA PHE A 10 -3.17 -10.10 -11.99
C PHE A 10 -3.22 -10.63 -10.56
N PRO A 11 -2.11 -10.54 -9.80
CA PRO A 11 -2.09 -11.04 -8.43
C PRO A 11 -3.04 -10.24 -7.54
N ALA A 12 -3.78 -10.94 -6.66
CA ALA A 12 -4.65 -10.27 -5.69
C ALA A 12 -3.85 -9.32 -4.78
N HIS A 13 -2.65 -9.73 -4.36
CA HIS A 13 -1.77 -8.97 -3.48
C HIS A 13 -0.32 -9.05 -3.98
N PRO A 14 0.11 -8.12 -4.84
CA PRO A 14 1.48 -8.09 -5.39
C PRO A 14 2.58 -8.10 -4.32
N ALA A 15 3.74 -8.62 -4.68
CA ALA A 15 4.97 -8.49 -3.89
C ALA A 15 5.49 -7.06 -4.02
N SER A 16 5.14 -6.20 -3.07
CA SER A 16 5.43 -4.77 -3.08
C SER A 16 5.47 -4.18 -1.66
N TRP A 17 5.82 -2.91 -1.55
CA TRP A 17 5.77 -2.15 -0.30
C TRP A 17 4.37 -1.59 -0.06
N TYR A 18 3.87 -1.76 1.16
CA TYR A 18 2.58 -1.26 1.60
C TYR A 18 2.71 -0.41 2.86
N LEU A 19 1.83 0.57 3.02
CA LEU A 19 1.77 1.38 4.24
C LEU A 19 1.05 0.59 5.34
N PHE A 20 1.75 0.35 6.45
CA PHE A 20 1.11 -0.17 7.67
C PHE A 20 0.37 0.95 8.41
N GLY A 21 1.00 2.09 8.63
CA GLY A 21 0.39 3.23 9.33
C GLY A 21 1.38 4.28 9.83
N ASP A 22 0.91 5.14 10.73
CA ASP A 22 1.70 6.20 11.37
C ASP A 22 2.58 5.59 12.49
N SER A 23 3.88 5.82 12.44
CA SER A 23 4.83 5.27 13.42
C SER A 23 4.60 5.77 14.85
N ARG A 24 3.93 6.91 15.02
CA ARG A 24 3.59 7.47 16.34
C ARG A 24 2.59 6.61 17.10
N GLU A 25 1.75 5.86 16.42
CA GLU A 25 0.78 4.97 17.03
C GLU A 25 1.48 3.86 17.85
N LEU A 26 2.65 3.40 17.37
CA LEU A 26 3.45 2.36 18.00
C LEU A 26 4.16 2.79 19.29
N ARG A 27 4.06 4.07 19.66
CA ARG A 27 4.59 4.55 20.96
C ARG A 27 3.75 4.11 22.16
N ARG A 28 2.50 3.71 21.91
CA ARG A 28 1.54 3.31 22.94
C ARG A 28 1.46 1.80 23.13
N GLY A 29 2.13 1.02 22.29
CA GLY A 29 2.13 -0.44 22.31
C GLY A 29 1.91 -1.03 20.91
N PRO A 30 1.63 -2.33 20.83
CA PRO A 30 1.31 -3.02 19.60
C PRO A 30 0.06 -2.43 18.94
N VAL A 31 0.04 -2.42 17.61
CA VAL A 31 -1.12 -2.01 16.81
C VAL A 31 -1.39 -3.09 15.78
N SER A 32 -2.63 -3.59 15.74
CA SER A 32 -3.05 -4.51 14.68
C SER A 32 -3.88 -3.80 13.60
N ARG A 33 -3.75 -4.30 12.37
CA ARG A 33 -4.49 -3.83 11.21
C ARG A 33 -4.81 -4.98 10.26
N ARG A 34 -6.01 -4.97 9.69
CA ARG A 34 -6.33 -5.87 8.58
C ARG A 34 -5.83 -5.24 7.28
N LEU A 35 -4.81 -5.86 6.67
CA LEU A 35 -4.16 -5.41 5.45
C LEU A 35 -3.95 -6.62 4.53
N LEU A 36 -4.20 -6.47 3.25
CA LEU A 36 -4.05 -7.53 2.25
C LEU A 36 -4.80 -8.83 2.62
N GLY A 37 -6.01 -8.70 3.18
CA GLY A 37 -6.82 -9.84 3.63
C GLY A 37 -6.32 -10.52 4.92
N ARG A 38 -5.30 -9.97 5.62
CA ARG A 38 -4.70 -10.57 6.82
C ARG A 38 -4.73 -9.62 8.00
N LEU A 39 -4.79 -10.17 9.19
CA LEU A 39 -4.50 -9.40 10.40
C LEU A 39 -2.97 -9.34 10.56
N LEU A 40 -2.41 -8.16 10.53
CA LEU A 40 -1.00 -7.89 10.81
C LEU A 40 -0.88 -7.11 12.10
N VAL A 41 0.20 -7.33 12.85
CA VAL A 41 0.56 -6.53 14.02
C VAL A 41 1.92 -5.87 13.80
N ALA A 42 2.00 -4.59 14.16
CA ALA A 42 3.26 -3.87 14.27
C ALA A 42 3.51 -3.50 15.73
N PHE A 43 4.75 -3.60 16.17
CA PHE A 43 5.17 -3.16 17.49
C PHE A 43 6.64 -2.76 17.50
N ARG A 44 7.03 -2.10 18.55
CA ARG A 44 8.43 -1.73 18.80
C ARG A 44 8.91 -2.44 20.04
N THR A 45 9.99 -3.20 19.92
CA THR A 45 10.61 -3.89 21.07
C THR A 45 11.15 -2.89 22.07
N ALA A 46 11.49 -3.34 23.28
CA ALA A 46 12.12 -2.49 24.29
C ALA A 46 13.45 -1.89 23.82
N GLY A 47 14.21 -2.62 22.98
CA GLY A 47 15.41 -2.12 22.32
C GLY A 47 15.16 -1.17 21.14
N GLY A 48 13.88 -0.86 20.84
CA GLY A 48 13.49 0.09 19.79
C GLY A 48 13.37 -0.52 18.38
N ARG A 49 13.62 -1.82 18.20
CA ARG A 49 13.48 -2.50 16.92
C ARG A 49 12.00 -2.53 16.50
N LEU A 50 11.73 -2.09 15.28
CA LEU A 50 10.41 -2.17 14.67
C LEU A 50 10.19 -3.56 14.07
N VAL A 51 9.03 -4.15 14.34
CA VAL A 51 8.63 -5.47 13.83
C VAL A 51 7.23 -5.38 13.23
N VAL A 52 7.02 -6.06 12.10
CA VAL A 52 5.69 -6.36 11.53
C VAL A 52 5.59 -7.86 11.32
N MET A 53 4.53 -8.47 11.83
CA MET A 53 4.27 -9.91 11.69
C MET A 53 2.78 -10.20 11.59
N ASP A 54 2.41 -11.46 11.30
CA ASP A 54 1.02 -11.91 11.41
C ASP A 54 0.47 -11.61 12.80
N GLY A 55 -0.72 -11.02 12.86
CA GLY A 55 -1.30 -10.50 14.10
C GLY A 55 -2.11 -11.53 14.90
N GLN A 56 -2.34 -12.73 14.35
CA GLN A 56 -3.07 -13.81 15.02
C GLN A 56 -2.10 -14.74 15.73
N CYS A 57 -2.28 -14.93 17.04
CA CYS A 57 -1.50 -15.87 17.84
C CYS A 57 -1.64 -17.29 17.26
N ALA A 58 -0.52 -18.01 17.08
CA ALA A 58 -0.49 -19.36 16.53
C ALA A 58 -1.28 -20.38 17.37
N HIS A 59 -1.57 -20.10 18.64
CA HIS A 59 -2.34 -20.99 19.50
C HIS A 59 -3.82 -21.02 19.12
N LEU A 60 -4.57 -19.95 19.42
CA LEU A 60 -6.04 -19.88 19.17
C LEU A 60 -6.46 -18.60 18.44
N GLY A 61 -5.55 -17.96 17.71
CA GLY A 61 -5.88 -16.83 16.84
C GLY A 61 -6.14 -15.50 17.55
N ALA A 62 -5.83 -15.36 18.86
CA ALA A 62 -6.00 -14.09 19.57
C ALA A 62 -5.21 -12.96 18.88
N ASP A 63 -5.82 -11.79 18.80
CA ASP A 63 -5.19 -10.61 18.20
C ASP A 63 -4.07 -10.08 19.10
N LEU A 64 -2.84 -10.12 18.58
CA LEU A 64 -1.64 -9.66 19.29
C LEU A 64 -1.59 -8.14 19.46
N GLY A 65 -2.39 -7.38 18.72
CA GLY A 65 -2.53 -5.93 18.90
C GLY A 65 -3.12 -5.53 20.25
N PHE A 66 -3.82 -6.44 20.93
CA PHE A 66 -4.30 -6.27 22.30
C PHE A 66 -3.32 -6.80 23.36
N GLY A 67 -2.17 -7.32 22.92
CA GLY A 67 -1.09 -7.77 23.79
C GLY A 67 -0.18 -6.65 24.25
N ASP A 68 0.93 -7.02 24.81
CA ASP A 68 1.94 -6.07 25.29
C ASP A 68 3.36 -6.50 24.86
N VAL A 69 4.28 -5.55 24.92
CA VAL A 69 5.70 -5.79 24.62
C VAL A 69 6.43 -6.12 25.92
N VAL A 70 7.14 -7.26 25.92
CA VAL A 70 7.96 -7.70 27.03
C VAL A 70 9.39 -7.93 26.55
N GLY A 71 10.27 -6.99 26.81
CA GLY A 71 11.64 -7.01 26.27
C GLY A 71 11.63 -6.97 24.74
N GLU A 72 12.27 -7.96 24.13
CA GLU A 72 12.35 -8.07 22.66
C GLU A 72 11.20 -8.89 22.04
N THR A 73 10.13 -9.15 22.81
CA THR A 73 9.01 -10.02 22.41
C THR A 73 7.67 -9.31 22.51
N ILE A 74 6.68 -9.75 21.71
CA ILE A 74 5.26 -9.46 21.90
C ILE A 74 4.60 -10.61 22.65
N ARG A 75 3.79 -10.31 23.68
CA ARG A 75 3.06 -11.26 24.49
C ARG A 75 1.59 -11.28 24.12
N CYS A 76 1.08 -12.48 23.82
CA CYS A 76 -0.33 -12.71 23.52
C CYS A 76 -1.22 -12.33 24.73
N PRO A 77 -2.33 -11.60 24.55
CA PRO A 77 -3.18 -11.19 25.66
C PRO A 77 -3.96 -12.34 26.30
N PHE A 78 -4.08 -13.50 25.60
CA PHE A 78 -4.92 -14.61 26.06
C PHE A 78 -4.15 -15.59 26.96
N HIS A 79 -3.18 -16.34 26.39
CA HIS A 79 -2.43 -17.36 27.16
C HIS A 79 -0.95 -16.98 27.35
N HIS A 80 -0.60 -15.73 27.09
CA HIS A 80 0.73 -15.15 27.33
C HIS A 80 1.89 -15.81 26.56
N TRP A 81 1.59 -16.48 25.43
CA TRP A 81 2.63 -16.91 24.51
C TRP A 81 3.43 -15.71 24.04
N ARG A 82 4.76 -15.84 23.97
CA ARG A 82 5.64 -14.74 23.58
C ARG A 82 6.29 -15.05 22.24
N TYR A 83 6.31 -14.07 21.34
CA TYR A 83 6.95 -14.18 20.03
C TYR A 83 8.06 -13.16 19.90
N GLY A 84 9.24 -13.64 19.45
CA GLY A 84 10.37 -12.80 19.09
C GLY A 84 10.11 -11.98 17.83
N GLY A 85 10.98 -11.00 17.55
CA GLY A 85 10.88 -10.19 16.33
C GLY A 85 11.19 -10.96 15.03
N ASP A 86 11.55 -12.22 15.11
CA ASP A 86 11.69 -13.19 14.02
C ASP A 86 10.44 -14.07 13.83
N GLY A 87 9.42 -13.85 14.66
CA GLY A 87 8.16 -14.59 14.67
C GLY A 87 8.20 -15.93 15.41
N VAL A 88 9.36 -16.36 15.93
CA VAL A 88 9.47 -17.61 16.69
C VAL A 88 8.85 -17.42 18.07
N CYS A 89 8.04 -18.38 18.54
CA CYS A 89 7.59 -18.41 19.91
C CYS A 89 8.80 -18.68 20.82
N THR A 90 8.97 -17.86 21.84
CA THR A 90 10.12 -17.91 22.76
C THR A 90 9.72 -18.37 24.17
N ALA A 91 8.44 -18.35 24.52
CA ALA A 91 7.95 -18.80 25.82
C ALA A 91 6.46 -19.14 25.76
N ILE A 92 6.11 -20.25 26.42
CA ILE A 92 4.75 -20.70 26.68
C ILE A 92 4.63 -20.96 28.20
N PRO A 93 3.74 -20.25 28.92
CA PRO A 93 3.58 -20.46 30.36
C PRO A 93 3.22 -21.91 30.69
N GLY A 94 3.96 -22.49 31.66
CA GLY A 94 3.73 -23.86 32.11
C GLY A 94 4.19 -24.96 31.15
N GLN A 95 4.86 -24.62 30.03
CA GLN A 95 5.35 -25.58 29.05
C GLN A 95 6.85 -25.37 28.79
N ALA A 96 7.64 -26.41 28.92
CA ALA A 96 9.09 -26.36 28.69
C ALA A 96 9.46 -26.43 27.19
N GLU A 97 8.71 -27.23 26.44
CA GLU A 97 8.96 -27.42 25.01
C GLU A 97 8.02 -26.56 24.17
N ILE A 98 8.58 -25.87 23.17
CA ILE A 98 7.84 -25.03 22.24
C ILE A 98 7.57 -25.83 20.97
N PRO A 99 6.28 -26.07 20.61
CA PRO A 99 5.98 -26.84 19.43
C PRO A 99 6.41 -26.13 18.13
N PRO A 100 6.84 -26.87 17.10
CA PRO A 100 7.35 -26.29 15.85
C PRO A 100 6.37 -25.35 15.14
N PHE A 101 5.06 -25.57 15.27
CA PHE A 101 4.02 -24.72 14.67
C PHE A 101 3.88 -23.35 15.37
N ALA A 102 4.44 -23.19 16.57
CA ALA A 102 4.36 -21.94 17.35
C ALA A 102 5.25 -20.84 16.71
N ARG A 103 4.91 -20.45 15.50
CA ARG A 103 5.66 -19.49 14.69
C ARG A 103 4.70 -18.60 13.91
N LEU A 104 5.07 -17.33 13.75
CA LEU A 104 4.35 -16.33 13.00
C LEU A 104 5.22 -15.86 11.83
N ARG A 105 4.59 -15.55 10.71
CA ARG A 105 5.29 -14.94 9.59
C ARG A 105 5.65 -13.50 9.93
N THR A 106 6.89 -13.10 9.63
CA THR A 106 7.37 -11.72 9.72
C THR A 106 7.51 -11.11 8.34
N TYR A 107 7.52 -9.78 8.31
CA TYR A 107 7.63 -9.01 7.07
C TYR A 107 8.81 -8.04 7.16
N PRO A 108 9.59 -7.87 6.07
CA PRO A 108 10.56 -6.79 5.99
C PRO A 108 9.87 -5.44 6.24
N VAL A 109 10.45 -4.61 7.08
CA VAL A 109 9.84 -3.37 7.54
C VAL A 109 10.82 -2.21 7.45
N VAL A 110 10.31 -1.04 7.04
CA VAL A 110 11.04 0.23 6.99
C VAL A 110 10.19 1.32 7.61
N GLU A 111 10.78 2.09 8.52
CA GLU A 111 10.20 3.35 8.99
C GLU A 111 10.82 4.51 8.21
N ARG A 112 9.98 5.31 7.58
CA ARG A 112 10.41 6.49 6.85
C ARG A 112 9.36 7.58 6.91
N HIS A 113 9.78 8.84 7.14
CA HIS A 113 8.90 10.01 7.19
C HIS A 113 7.72 9.87 8.17
N GLY A 114 7.94 9.21 9.31
CA GLY A 114 6.89 8.97 10.31
C GLY A 114 5.85 7.94 9.90
N SER A 115 6.11 7.18 8.88
CA SER A 115 5.27 6.10 8.37
C SER A 115 5.99 4.77 8.44
N VAL A 116 5.25 3.71 8.75
CA VAL A 116 5.72 2.33 8.77
C VAL A 116 5.29 1.66 7.49
N PHE A 117 6.24 1.09 6.75
CA PHE A 117 6.02 0.32 5.54
C PHE A 117 6.46 -1.11 5.75
N PHE A 118 5.73 -2.05 5.17
CA PHE A 118 6.13 -3.46 5.13
C PHE A 118 6.15 -3.97 3.69
N PHE A 119 7.01 -4.95 3.41
CA PHE A 119 7.06 -5.60 2.11
C PHE A 119 6.25 -6.90 2.14
N ASN A 120 5.33 -7.08 1.19
CA ASN A 120 4.55 -8.31 1.07
C ASN A 120 5.35 -9.41 0.35
N GLY A 121 6.37 -9.91 1.00
CA GLY A 121 7.28 -10.94 0.53
C GLY A 121 8.21 -11.36 1.65
N ARG A 122 9.00 -12.41 1.43
CA ARG A 122 10.03 -12.87 2.38
C ARG A 122 11.20 -11.89 2.43
N GLU A 123 11.59 -11.40 1.26
CA GLU A 123 12.66 -10.43 1.07
C GLU A 123 12.19 -9.34 0.11
N PRO A 124 12.66 -8.09 0.28
CA PRO A 124 12.30 -7.03 -0.63
C PRO A 124 12.94 -7.25 -2.01
N LEU A 125 12.12 -7.24 -3.06
CA LEU A 125 12.58 -7.29 -4.45
C LEU A 125 13.23 -5.97 -4.92
N PHE A 126 12.93 -4.88 -4.21
CA PHE A 126 13.46 -3.54 -4.46
C PHE A 126 13.40 -2.73 -3.16
N PRO A 127 14.29 -1.75 -2.98
CA PRO A 127 14.26 -0.88 -1.81
C PRO A 127 12.95 -0.08 -1.75
N LEU A 128 12.57 0.41 -0.55
CA LEU A 128 11.40 1.28 -0.42
C LEU A 128 11.54 2.48 -1.38
N PRO A 129 10.61 2.66 -2.34
CA PRO A 129 10.75 3.65 -3.40
C PRO A 129 10.84 5.08 -2.89
N PHE A 130 11.60 5.88 -3.61
CA PHE A 130 11.71 7.31 -3.37
C PHE A 130 11.97 8.06 -4.70
N PHE A 131 12.10 9.38 -4.63
CA PHE A 131 12.47 10.21 -5.77
C PHE A 131 13.85 9.82 -6.31
N LEU A 132 13.94 9.72 -7.62
CA LEU A 132 15.16 9.29 -8.27
C LEU A 132 16.31 10.30 -8.01
N HIS A 133 17.50 9.81 -7.67
CA HIS A 133 18.70 10.59 -7.38
C HIS A 133 18.57 11.54 -6.17
N GLU A 134 17.55 11.34 -5.30
CA GLU A 134 17.35 12.17 -4.12
C GLU A 134 17.41 11.35 -2.84
N LYS A 135 17.81 11.99 -1.75
CA LYS A 135 17.94 11.35 -0.45
C LYS A 135 16.67 11.59 0.37
N PRO A 136 16.04 10.53 0.92
CA PRO A 136 14.85 10.69 1.78
C PRO A 136 15.08 11.66 2.95
N GLU A 137 16.29 11.71 3.50
CA GLU A 137 16.65 12.53 4.65
C GLU A 137 16.54 14.04 4.37
N ASP A 138 16.65 14.44 3.11
CA ASP A 138 16.55 15.83 2.67
C ASP A 138 15.11 16.33 2.64
N TYR A 139 14.14 15.45 2.93
CA TYR A 139 12.71 15.73 2.84
C TYR A 139 12.00 15.60 4.18
N LEU A 140 10.99 16.45 4.36
CA LEU A 140 9.97 16.36 5.41
C LEU A 140 8.65 15.93 4.79
N ALA A 141 7.98 14.97 5.41
CA ALA A 141 6.64 14.57 5.00
C ALA A 141 5.56 15.29 5.81
N ALA A 142 4.49 15.69 5.15
CA ALA A 142 3.23 15.94 5.80
C ALA A 142 2.60 14.61 6.25
N ARG A 143 1.68 14.68 7.24
CA ARG A 143 0.92 13.49 7.67
C ARG A 143 0.23 12.87 6.48
N ALA A 144 0.38 11.55 6.30
CA ALA A 144 -0.29 10.80 5.26
C ALA A 144 -1.82 10.97 5.34
N PHE A 145 -2.47 10.94 4.18
CA PHE A 145 -3.94 10.89 4.08
C PHE A 145 -4.33 9.70 3.21
N GLY A 146 -5.52 9.14 3.48
CA GLY A 146 -6.04 7.99 2.75
C GLY A 146 -7.29 8.34 1.96
N PHE A 147 -7.53 7.59 0.89
CA PHE A 147 -8.76 7.57 0.12
C PHE A 147 -8.94 6.18 -0.54
N VAL A 148 -10.15 5.89 -1.02
CA VAL A 148 -10.44 4.63 -1.70
C VAL A 148 -10.84 4.95 -3.14
N ALA A 149 -10.13 4.36 -4.11
CA ALA A 149 -10.49 4.37 -5.52
C ALA A 149 -11.42 3.19 -5.82
N ASP A 150 -12.52 3.44 -6.54
CA ASP A 150 -13.49 2.42 -6.93
C ASP A 150 -13.07 1.71 -8.22
N CYS A 151 -11.85 1.21 -8.22
CA CYS A 151 -11.29 0.40 -9.29
C CYS A 151 -10.19 -0.52 -8.73
N ALA A 152 -9.86 -1.56 -9.49
CA ALA A 152 -8.77 -2.47 -9.17
C ALA A 152 -7.41 -1.74 -9.19
N TRP A 153 -6.48 -2.21 -8.36
CA TRP A 153 -5.17 -1.58 -8.19
C TRP A 153 -4.39 -1.44 -9.52
N TYR A 154 -4.45 -2.44 -10.40
CA TYR A 154 -3.79 -2.41 -11.69
C TYR A 154 -4.42 -1.37 -12.62
N MET A 155 -5.74 -1.14 -12.55
CA MET A 155 -6.42 -0.05 -13.25
C MET A 155 -5.98 1.31 -12.69
N ASN A 156 -5.96 1.46 -11.36
CA ASN A 156 -5.51 2.70 -10.74
C ASN A 156 -4.06 3.05 -11.12
N SER A 157 -3.18 2.07 -11.25
CA SER A 157 -1.79 2.26 -11.66
C SER A 157 -1.65 2.51 -13.16
N ALA A 158 -2.50 1.90 -14.00
CA ALA A 158 -2.47 2.05 -15.46
C ALA A 158 -2.75 3.47 -15.93
N HIS A 159 -3.51 4.28 -15.15
CA HIS A 159 -3.77 5.69 -15.49
C HIS A 159 -2.50 6.52 -15.63
N ALA A 160 -1.39 6.10 -15.02
CA ALA A 160 -0.09 6.72 -15.23
C ALA A 160 0.43 6.58 -16.67
N PHE A 161 -0.18 5.72 -17.49
CA PHE A 161 0.22 5.38 -18.85
C PHE A 161 -0.89 5.71 -19.87
N ASP A 162 -2.00 6.30 -19.44
CA ASP A 162 -3.12 6.69 -20.28
C ASP A 162 -2.90 8.10 -20.86
N ARG A 163 -2.60 8.18 -22.16
CA ARG A 163 -2.36 9.45 -22.85
C ARG A 163 -3.61 10.32 -22.94
N GLN A 164 -4.79 9.71 -23.12
CA GLN A 164 -6.06 10.43 -23.25
C GLN A 164 -6.46 11.06 -21.92
N HIS A 165 -6.17 10.39 -20.83
CA HIS A 165 -6.44 10.86 -19.48
C HIS A 165 -5.75 12.19 -19.17
N PHE A 166 -4.49 12.37 -19.57
CA PHE A 166 -3.74 13.61 -19.31
C PHE A 166 -4.41 14.84 -19.96
N ALA A 167 -4.90 14.70 -21.17
CA ALA A 167 -5.60 15.79 -21.86
C ALA A 167 -7.01 16.02 -21.29
N ALA A 168 -7.82 14.96 -21.25
CA ALA A 168 -9.23 15.05 -20.92
C ALA A 168 -9.49 15.38 -19.43
N VAL A 169 -8.69 14.80 -18.53
CA VAL A 169 -8.93 14.89 -17.08
C VAL A 169 -8.16 16.05 -16.45
N HIS A 170 -6.90 16.22 -16.82
CA HIS A 170 -6.03 17.17 -16.13
C HIS A 170 -5.89 18.52 -16.81
N GLY A 171 -6.49 18.72 -17.99
CA GLY A 171 -6.33 19.96 -18.75
C GLY A 171 -4.86 20.22 -19.06
N ARG A 172 -4.15 19.18 -19.50
CA ARG A 172 -2.74 19.22 -19.89
C ARG A 172 -2.62 19.03 -21.40
N GLU A 173 -2.04 20.01 -22.06
CA GLU A 173 -1.63 19.90 -23.46
C GLU A 173 -0.21 19.33 -23.50
N LEU A 174 -0.07 18.11 -24.01
CA LEU A 174 1.24 17.48 -24.15
C LEU A 174 2.09 18.24 -25.16
N LEU A 175 3.28 18.65 -24.76
CA LEU A 175 4.25 19.33 -25.63
C LEU A 175 5.18 18.33 -26.33
N THR A 176 5.34 17.16 -25.76
CA THR A 176 6.09 16.02 -26.32
C THR A 176 5.32 14.74 -26.08
N PRO A 177 5.47 13.73 -26.93
CA PRO A 177 4.95 12.40 -26.61
C PRO A 177 5.45 11.92 -25.24
N PRO A 178 4.63 11.19 -24.47
CA PRO A 178 5.08 10.58 -23.24
C PRO A 178 6.25 9.62 -23.50
N ALA A 179 7.26 9.67 -22.63
CA ALA A 179 8.39 8.76 -22.66
C ALA A 179 8.19 7.68 -21.58
N VAL A 180 8.01 6.44 -22.01
CA VAL A 180 7.86 5.28 -21.12
C VAL A 180 9.15 4.50 -21.11
N ASP A 181 9.68 4.20 -19.91
CA ASP A 181 10.88 3.39 -19.71
C ASP A 181 10.81 2.51 -18.46
N CYS A 182 11.85 1.70 -18.26
CA CYS A 182 12.02 0.79 -17.13
C CYS A 182 13.28 1.18 -16.33
N PRO A 183 13.16 2.07 -15.34
CA PRO A 183 14.32 2.51 -14.56
C PRO A 183 14.91 1.39 -13.67
N ALA A 184 14.16 0.32 -13.43
CA ALA A 184 14.56 -0.87 -12.70
C ALA A 184 13.67 -2.07 -13.10
N PRO A 185 14.06 -3.33 -12.81
CA PRO A 185 13.27 -4.53 -13.16
C PRO A 185 11.81 -4.49 -12.65
N TYR A 186 11.60 -3.94 -11.47
CA TYR A 186 10.30 -3.85 -10.81
C TYR A 186 9.67 -2.45 -10.89
N ALA A 187 10.10 -1.63 -11.86
CA ALA A 187 9.61 -0.28 -12.03
C ALA A 187 9.26 0.02 -13.49
N ARG A 188 8.14 0.72 -13.69
CA ARG A 188 7.75 1.34 -14.96
C ARG A 188 7.57 2.82 -14.71
N ARG A 189 8.15 3.62 -15.60
CA ARG A 189 8.10 5.08 -15.50
C ARG A 189 7.51 5.67 -16.76
N ASN A 190 6.61 6.64 -16.57
CA ASN A 190 6.15 7.54 -17.62
C ASN A 190 6.57 8.97 -17.27
N SER A 191 7.12 9.69 -18.23
CA SER A 191 7.44 11.10 -18.11
C SER A 191 6.96 11.89 -19.32
N TYR A 192 6.40 13.06 -19.06
CA TYR A 192 5.91 13.94 -20.12
C TYR A 192 6.09 15.41 -19.76
N LEU A 193 6.25 16.24 -20.77
CA LEU A 193 6.24 17.69 -20.66
C LEU A 193 4.87 18.18 -21.16
N ALA A 194 4.20 18.99 -20.37
CA ALA A 194 2.87 19.49 -20.70
C ALA A 194 2.70 20.96 -20.34
N LYS A 195 1.81 21.62 -21.06
CA LYS A 195 1.33 22.96 -20.76
C LYS A 195 0.05 22.90 -19.94
N VAL A 196 -0.04 23.75 -18.93
CA VAL A 196 -1.23 23.89 -18.08
C VAL A 196 -2.24 24.77 -18.79
N VAL A 197 -3.22 24.17 -19.46
CA VAL A 197 -4.24 24.89 -20.26
C VAL A 197 -5.62 24.91 -19.60
N GLY A 198 -5.83 24.13 -18.53
CA GLY A 198 -7.10 24.02 -17.82
C GLY A 198 -7.67 25.39 -17.40
N GLY A 199 -9.00 25.52 -17.49
CA GLY A 199 -9.73 26.77 -17.17
C GLY A 199 -10.16 26.93 -15.72
N ARG A 200 -9.93 25.90 -14.84
CA ARG A 200 -10.35 25.92 -13.44
C ARG A 200 -9.59 26.96 -12.61
N VAL A 201 -10.18 27.38 -11.52
CA VAL A 201 -9.51 28.30 -10.56
C VAL A 201 -8.15 27.75 -10.13
N PHE A 202 -8.08 26.44 -9.84
CA PHE A 202 -6.84 25.75 -9.50
C PHE A 202 -5.76 25.90 -10.59
N ASP A 203 -6.10 25.70 -11.86
CA ASP A 203 -5.15 25.83 -12.98
C ASP A 203 -4.65 27.26 -13.16
N ARG A 204 -5.53 28.24 -12.90
CA ARG A 204 -5.14 29.67 -12.93
C ARG A 204 -4.16 30.00 -11.81
N VAL A 205 -4.45 29.57 -10.60
CA VAL A 205 -3.53 29.75 -9.45
C VAL A 205 -2.22 29.04 -9.73
N LEU A 206 -2.24 27.83 -10.24
CA LEU A 206 -1.05 27.04 -10.57
C LEU A 206 -0.17 27.76 -11.60
N ARG A 207 -0.76 28.30 -12.67
CA ARG A 207 -0.02 29.06 -13.69
C ARG A 207 0.66 30.31 -13.13
N VAL A 208 0.03 30.99 -12.18
CA VAL A 208 0.59 32.20 -11.57
C VAL A 208 1.70 31.86 -10.58
N THR A 209 1.51 30.83 -9.76
CA THR A 209 2.41 30.50 -8.66
C THR A 209 3.56 29.57 -9.05
N ALA A 210 3.28 28.57 -9.89
CA ALA A 210 4.23 27.50 -10.23
C ALA A 210 4.78 27.60 -11.66
N GLY A 211 4.00 28.13 -12.62
CA GLY A 211 4.42 28.26 -14.01
C GLY A 211 3.40 27.69 -14.98
N ARG A 212 3.65 27.86 -16.27
CA ARG A 212 2.75 27.43 -17.37
C ARG A 212 3.08 26.05 -17.90
N THR A 213 4.27 25.55 -17.67
CA THR A 213 4.72 24.22 -18.09
C THR A 213 5.03 23.35 -16.90
N VAL A 214 4.90 22.06 -17.07
CA VAL A 214 5.19 21.05 -16.04
C VAL A 214 5.80 19.82 -16.70
N LYS A 215 6.93 19.35 -16.18
CA LYS A 215 7.44 18.00 -16.42
C LYS A 215 6.91 17.10 -15.33
N THR A 216 6.05 16.16 -15.69
CA THR A 216 5.52 15.16 -14.74
C THR A 216 6.23 13.84 -14.95
N THR A 217 6.62 13.21 -13.86
CA THR A 217 7.20 11.86 -13.87
C THR A 217 6.43 11.01 -12.89
N LEU A 218 5.89 9.89 -13.37
CA LEU A 218 5.18 8.89 -12.59
C LEU A 218 5.95 7.58 -12.70
N THR A 219 6.37 7.04 -11.58
CA THR A 219 7.07 5.75 -11.52
C THR A 219 6.26 4.79 -10.68
N ILE A 220 5.82 3.69 -11.26
CA ILE A 220 5.10 2.62 -10.57
C ILE A 220 6.09 1.51 -10.23
N TRP A 221 6.20 1.18 -8.95
CA TRP A 221 7.03 0.11 -8.41
C TRP A 221 6.18 -1.06 -7.95
N GLY A 222 6.54 -2.28 -8.33
CA GLY A 222 5.83 -3.51 -7.95
C GLY A 222 4.33 -3.49 -8.23
N GLY A 223 3.88 -2.63 -9.15
CA GLY A 223 2.49 -2.46 -9.53
C GLY A 223 1.65 -1.60 -8.57
N THR A 224 2.02 -1.47 -7.30
CA THR A 224 1.17 -0.88 -6.25
C THR A 224 1.82 0.28 -5.47
N PHE A 225 2.99 0.75 -5.87
CA PHE A 225 3.63 1.88 -5.21
C PHE A 225 4.01 2.95 -6.25
N ALA A 226 3.29 4.06 -6.24
CA ALA A 226 3.58 5.17 -7.14
C ALA A 226 4.48 6.22 -6.50
N VAL A 227 5.45 6.69 -7.27
CA VAL A 227 6.30 7.85 -6.98
C VAL A 227 6.01 8.89 -8.04
N ILE A 228 5.47 10.03 -7.62
CA ILE A 228 5.03 11.08 -8.52
C ILE A 228 5.85 12.36 -8.26
N THR A 229 6.41 12.94 -9.32
CA THR A 229 7.02 14.28 -9.28
C THR A 229 6.42 15.17 -10.36
N ALA A 230 6.30 16.44 -10.05
CA ALA A 230 5.83 17.48 -10.95
C ALA A 230 6.78 18.68 -10.85
N ASP A 231 7.61 18.85 -11.86
CA ASP A 231 8.60 19.89 -11.98
C ASP A 231 8.02 21.04 -12.83
N PHE A 232 7.53 22.08 -12.14
CA PHE A 232 7.08 23.31 -12.75
C PHE A 232 8.26 24.28 -12.94
N GLU A 233 8.06 25.34 -13.67
CA GLU A 233 9.11 26.37 -13.91
C GLU A 233 9.68 26.96 -12.61
N ARG A 234 8.88 27.09 -11.56
CA ARG A 234 9.26 27.75 -10.29
C ARG A 234 9.21 26.86 -9.08
N VAL A 235 8.46 25.76 -9.16
CA VAL A 235 8.18 24.90 -7.99
C VAL A 235 8.28 23.45 -8.41
N ARG A 236 9.00 22.67 -7.63
CA ARG A 236 8.94 21.20 -7.69
C ARG A 236 8.04 20.67 -6.59
N SER A 237 7.16 19.74 -6.95
CA SER A 237 6.30 19.01 -6.03
C SER A 237 6.47 17.51 -6.23
N GLY A 238 6.27 16.75 -5.16
CA GLY A 238 6.29 15.29 -5.27
C GLY A 238 5.61 14.64 -4.08
N PHE A 239 5.11 13.44 -4.32
CA PHE A 239 4.48 12.62 -3.30
C PHE A 239 4.65 11.12 -3.60
N LEU A 240 4.53 10.33 -2.57
CA LEU A 240 4.50 8.87 -2.63
C LEU A 240 3.06 8.41 -2.47
N MET A 241 2.67 7.38 -3.21
CA MET A 241 1.32 6.83 -3.15
C MET A 241 1.38 5.29 -3.09
N PRO A 242 1.58 4.70 -1.90
CA PRO A 242 1.33 3.29 -1.69
C PRO A 242 -0.16 2.98 -1.85
N MET A 243 -0.46 1.87 -2.53
CA MET A 243 -1.79 1.43 -2.89
C MET A 243 -2.02 0.01 -2.38
N GLU A 244 -3.12 -0.22 -1.69
CA GLU A 244 -3.50 -1.50 -1.12
C GLU A 244 -4.72 -2.05 -1.87
N PRO A 245 -4.63 -3.24 -2.50
CA PRO A 245 -5.79 -3.94 -3.02
C PRO A 245 -6.73 -4.33 -1.88
N LEU A 246 -8.03 -4.05 -2.04
CA LEU A 246 -9.08 -4.45 -1.11
C LEU A 246 -9.80 -5.69 -1.62
N GLU A 247 -10.39 -6.47 -0.70
CA GLU A 247 -11.12 -7.72 -1.01
C GLU A 247 -12.33 -7.51 -1.92
N ASP A 248 -12.92 -6.31 -1.90
CA ASP A 248 -14.05 -5.92 -2.74
C ASP A 248 -13.66 -5.40 -4.14
N GLY A 249 -12.40 -5.56 -4.53
CA GLY A 249 -11.88 -5.13 -5.83
C GLY A 249 -11.57 -3.64 -5.94
N ARG A 250 -11.75 -2.87 -4.87
CA ARG A 250 -11.34 -1.46 -4.78
C ARG A 250 -9.87 -1.34 -4.35
N THR A 251 -9.37 -0.12 -4.39
CA THR A 251 -7.98 0.18 -4.02
C THR A 251 -7.93 1.26 -2.95
N ARG A 252 -7.32 0.96 -1.80
CA ARG A 252 -7.00 1.98 -0.81
C ARG A 252 -5.67 2.62 -1.16
N CYS A 253 -5.68 3.94 -1.34
CA CYS A 253 -4.50 4.73 -1.65
C CYS A 253 -4.14 5.64 -0.48
N HIS A 254 -2.84 5.89 -0.31
CA HIS A 254 -2.33 6.82 0.69
C HIS A 254 -1.43 7.86 0.03
N GLY A 255 -1.70 9.15 0.25
CA GLY A 255 -0.84 10.23 -0.22
C GLY A 255 0.15 10.66 0.88
N ILE A 256 1.45 10.59 0.59
CA ILE A 256 2.53 11.05 1.46
C ILE A 256 3.25 12.16 0.73
N VAL A 257 2.91 13.41 1.06
CA VAL A 257 3.41 14.61 0.39
C VAL A 257 4.68 15.09 1.05
N LEU A 258 5.67 15.42 0.24
CA LEU A 258 7.03 15.74 0.64
C LEU A 258 7.39 17.21 0.33
N ALA A 259 8.18 17.80 1.21
CA ALA A 259 8.78 19.12 1.00
C ALA A 259 10.26 19.08 1.36
N PRO A 260 11.15 19.76 0.61
CA PRO A 260 12.56 19.85 0.96
C PRO A 260 12.76 20.44 2.36
N ARG A 261 13.58 19.77 3.17
CA ARG A 261 13.85 20.13 4.56
C ARG A 261 14.65 21.42 4.71
N ALA A 262 15.52 21.69 3.76
CA ALA A 262 16.39 22.88 3.76
C ALA A 262 15.66 24.23 3.55
N ARG A 263 14.37 24.24 3.35
CA ARG A 263 13.58 25.46 3.18
C ARG A 263 13.09 25.98 4.52
N LEU A 264 13.29 27.29 4.75
CA LEU A 264 12.61 28.00 5.83
C LEU A 264 11.10 27.77 5.69
N LEU A 265 10.37 27.40 6.75
CA LEU A 265 8.95 27.03 6.72
C LEU A 265 8.61 25.69 6.03
N ALA A 266 9.54 24.74 5.96
CA ALA A 266 9.31 23.42 5.37
C ALA A 266 8.03 22.71 5.92
N PRO A 267 7.71 22.73 7.23
CA PRO A 267 6.46 22.15 7.74
C PRO A 267 5.20 22.79 7.18
N LEU A 268 5.16 24.12 7.08
CA LEU A 268 4.05 24.85 6.49
C LEU A 268 3.92 24.55 4.99
N GLN A 269 5.03 24.49 4.28
CA GLN A 269 5.04 24.12 2.86
C GLN A 269 4.54 22.68 2.66
N ALA A 270 4.96 21.73 3.48
CA ALA A 270 4.49 20.35 3.42
C ALA A 270 2.96 20.26 3.68
N TRP A 271 2.46 21.02 4.65
CA TRP A 271 1.03 21.11 4.97
C TRP A 271 0.22 21.72 3.81
N LEU A 272 0.67 22.85 3.24
CA LEU A 272 0.00 23.47 2.08
C LEU A 272 0.00 22.52 0.87
N ARG A 273 1.15 21.93 0.54
CA ARG A 273 1.24 20.95 -0.55
C ARG A 273 0.30 19.77 -0.33
N ARG A 274 0.17 19.30 0.91
CA ARG A 274 -0.76 18.23 1.28
C ARG A 274 -2.20 18.62 0.98
N LEU A 275 -2.65 19.83 1.32
CA LEU A 275 -4.00 20.31 1.03
C LEU A 275 -4.27 20.32 -0.49
N PHE A 276 -3.34 20.85 -1.28
CA PHE A 276 -3.47 20.89 -2.74
C PHE A 276 -3.46 19.49 -3.34
N THR A 277 -2.53 18.62 -2.95
CA THR A 277 -2.45 17.25 -3.45
C THR A 277 -3.67 16.44 -3.08
N HIS A 278 -4.19 16.58 -1.85
CA HIS A 278 -5.41 15.91 -1.41
C HIS A 278 -6.62 16.34 -2.24
N GLY A 279 -6.80 17.65 -2.47
CA GLY A 279 -7.88 18.17 -3.32
C GLY A 279 -7.77 17.65 -4.76
N TYR A 280 -6.58 17.62 -5.32
CA TYR A 280 -6.30 17.10 -6.66
C TYR A 280 -6.64 15.60 -6.75
N LEU A 281 -6.14 14.76 -5.84
CA LEU A 281 -6.39 13.33 -5.83
C LEU A 281 -7.86 12.98 -5.55
N LYS A 282 -8.55 13.76 -4.73
CA LYS A 282 -9.99 13.56 -4.50
C LYS A 282 -10.80 13.75 -5.78
N GLU A 283 -10.44 14.74 -6.59
CA GLU A 283 -11.10 14.96 -7.90
C GLU A 283 -10.75 13.86 -8.89
N GLU A 284 -9.51 13.35 -8.85
CA GLU A 284 -9.04 12.23 -9.65
C GLU A 284 -9.86 10.98 -9.38
N VAL A 285 -9.98 10.59 -8.11
CA VAL A 285 -10.72 9.40 -7.68
C VAL A 285 -12.19 9.45 -8.12
N ARG A 286 -12.82 10.63 -8.10
CA ARG A 286 -14.20 10.79 -8.58
C ARG A 286 -14.36 10.45 -10.06
N ARG A 287 -13.32 10.66 -10.86
CA ARG A 287 -13.33 10.39 -12.31
C ARG A 287 -12.98 8.95 -12.62
N LEU A 288 -12.19 8.30 -11.77
CA LEU A 288 -11.89 6.88 -11.86
C LEU A 288 -13.03 5.99 -11.37
N HIS A 289 -14.11 6.59 -10.86
CA HIS A 289 -15.24 5.85 -10.33
C HIS A 289 -15.78 4.86 -11.35
N SER A 290 -15.88 3.61 -10.94
CA SER A 290 -16.45 2.50 -11.73
C SER A 290 -15.68 2.15 -13.01
N THR A 291 -14.42 2.61 -13.18
CA THR A 291 -13.57 2.11 -14.27
C THR A 291 -13.27 0.62 -14.04
N ARG A 292 -13.44 -0.17 -15.10
CA ARG A 292 -13.23 -1.62 -15.05
C ARG A 292 -12.28 -2.04 -16.18
N TYR A 293 -11.48 -3.04 -15.89
CA TYR A 293 -10.59 -3.62 -16.88
C TYR A 293 -11.39 -4.39 -17.94
N ASN A 294 -11.20 -4.01 -19.20
CA ASN A 294 -11.78 -4.70 -20.34
C ASN A 294 -10.71 -4.84 -21.44
N PRO A 295 -9.99 -5.95 -21.50
CA PRO A 295 -8.90 -6.13 -22.47
C PRO A 295 -9.38 -6.06 -23.92
N GLY A 296 -10.65 -6.42 -24.19
CA GLY A 296 -11.25 -6.38 -25.53
C GLY A 296 -11.58 -4.99 -26.05
N SER A 297 -11.54 -3.94 -25.20
CA SER A 297 -11.84 -2.57 -25.59
C SER A 297 -10.59 -1.68 -25.71
N LEU A 298 -9.39 -2.21 -25.49
CA LEU A 298 -8.14 -1.47 -25.62
C LEU A 298 -7.68 -1.46 -27.09
N GLY A 299 -7.35 -0.29 -27.61
CA GLY A 299 -6.97 -0.07 -29.00
C GLY A 299 -5.52 0.43 -29.15
N GLU A 300 -5.19 0.88 -30.36
CA GLU A 300 -3.84 1.37 -30.71
C GLU A 300 -3.39 2.56 -29.84
N ASN A 301 -4.33 3.42 -29.43
CA ASN A 301 -4.03 4.57 -28.58
C ASN A 301 -3.70 4.18 -27.12
N ASP A 302 -3.97 2.94 -26.74
CA ASP A 302 -3.80 2.43 -25.37
C ASP A 302 -2.53 1.56 -25.24
N GLN A 303 -1.62 1.58 -26.21
CA GLN A 303 -0.47 0.70 -26.26
C GLN A 303 0.40 0.80 -24.99
N ASP A 304 0.62 2.01 -24.46
CA ASP A 304 1.40 2.18 -23.22
C ASP A 304 0.71 1.53 -22.01
N MET A 305 -0.64 1.53 -21.96
CA MET A 305 -1.41 0.82 -20.94
C MET A 305 -1.34 -0.70 -21.14
N ILE A 306 -1.45 -1.18 -22.38
CA ILE A 306 -1.32 -2.60 -22.71
C ILE A 306 0.04 -3.12 -22.27
N ASP A 307 1.12 -2.41 -22.60
CA ASP A 307 2.49 -2.76 -22.19
C ASP A 307 2.65 -2.73 -20.66
N PHE A 308 1.99 -1.80 -19.98
CA PHE A 308 1.94 -1.77 -18.53
C PHE A 308 1.22 -3.00 -17.96
N PHE A 309 0.05 -3.38 -18.47
CA PHE A 309 -0.68 -4.56 -18.02
C PHE A 309 0.11 -5.85 -18.25
N GLN A 310 0.81 -5.99 -19.37
CA GLN A 310 1.68 -7.12 -19.63
C GLN A 310 2.85 -7.18 -18.65
N TRP A 311 3.47 -6.05 -18.35
CA TRP A 311 4.53 -5.96 -17.35
C TRP A 311 4.03 -6.34 -15.95
N VAL A 312 2.86 -5.86 -15.54
CA VAL A 312 2.24 -6.19 -14.25
C VAL A 312 1.93 -7.69 -14.15
N ALA A 313 1.40 -8.28 -15.24
CA ALA A 313 1.12 -9.71 -15.30
C ALA A 313 2.39 -10.59 -15.18
N ALA A 314 3.54 -10.06 -15.61
CA ALA A 314 4.84 -10.74 -15.53
C ALA A 314 5.57 -10.51 -14.18
N LEU A 315 5.04 -9.65 -13.27
CA LEU A 315 5.64 -9.45 -11.96
C LEU A 315 5.57 -10.73 -11.12
N PRO A 316 6.58 -10.99 -10.25
CA PRO A 316 6.57 -12.15 -9.37
C PRO A 316 5.31 -12.19 -8.52
N GLN A 317 4.59 -13.28 -8.61
CA GLN A 317 3.45 -13.57 -7.75
C GLN A 317 3.94 -14.15 -6.42
N LYS A 318 3.12 -14.03 -5.39
CA LYS A 318 3.41 -14.50 -4.03
C LYS A 318 3.90 -15.96 -3.96
N GLY A 319 3.37 -16.86 -4.82
CA GLY A 319 3.73 -18.28 -4.88
C GLY A 319 5.17 -18.51 -5.31
N ALA A 320 5.65 -17.81 -6.33
CA ALA A 320 7.01 -17.97 -6.87
C ALA A 320 8.13 -17.59 -5.87
N LEU A 321 7.81 -16.78 -4.85
CA LEU A 321 8.73 -16.36 -3.78
C LEU A 321 8.70 -17.29 -2.54
N LEU A 322 7.73 -18.24 -2.49
CA LEU A 322 7.54 -19.16 -1.36
C LEU A 322 8.06 -20.58 -1.64
N GLU A 323 8.37 -20.94 -2.90
CA GLU A 323 8.72 -22.31 -3.33
C GLU A 323 10.15 -22.76 -2.98
N ARG A 324 10.88 -22.09 -2.11
CA ARG A 324 12.07 -22.66 -1.49
C ARG A 324 11.80 -23.00 -0.01
N GLY A 325 11.02 -24.06 0.17
CA GLY A 325 10.99 -24.89 1.36
C GLY A 325 10.48 -24.22 2.63
N ASP A 326 9.15 -24.01 2.73
CA ASP A 326 8.49 -24.00 4.04
C ASP A 326 6.99 -24.33 3.86
N ASN A 327 6.57 -25.35 4.60
CA ASN A 327 5.24 -25.93 4.72
C ASN A 327 4.04 -25.02 4.41
N GLU A 328 3.36 -25.28 3.29
CA GLU A 328 2.00 -24.78 3.02
C GLU A 328 0.94 -25.32 4.00
N ASP A 329 1.28 -26.24 4.90
CA ASP A 329 0.35 -26.96 5.77
C ASP A 329 -0.10 -26.22 7.02
N ILE A 330 0.45 -25.05 7.34
CA ILE A 330 0.10 -24.36 8.61
C ILE A 330 -1.22 -23.57 8.52
N ASN A 331 -1.78 -23.33 7.33
CA ASN A 331 -3.00 -22.51 7.17
C ASN A 331 -4.18 -23.23 6.52
N ARG A 332 -4.13 -24.54 6.36
CA ARG A 332 -5.26 -25.38 5.99
C ARG A 332 -5.72 -26.24 7.16
N SER A 333 -6.19 -25.64 8.23
CA SER A 333 -7.20 -26.31 9.04
C SER A 333 -8.54 -26.07 8.36
N PRO A 334 -9.26 -27.13 7.93
CA PRO A 334 -10.65 -26.97 7.53
C PRO A 334 -11.39 -26.44 8.75
N VAL A 335 -12.07 -25.31 8.61
CA VAL A 335 -13.15 -24.97 9.53
C VAL A 335 -14.20 -26.06 9.31
N SER A 336 -14.06 -27.17 10.07
CA SER A 336 -15.11 -28.14 10.20
C SER A 336 -16.33 -27.40 10.72
N ALA A 337 -17.44 -27.51 9.97
CA ALA A 337 -18.72 -26.95 10.34
C ALA A 337 -18.99 -27.25 11.82
N VAL A 338 -19.18 -26.23 12.62
CA VAL A 338 -19.64 -26.33 13.99
C VAL A 338 -21.00 -27.05 13.92
N PRO A 339 -21.18 -28.22 14.53
CA PRO A 339 -22.45 -28.84 14.56
C PRO A 339 -23.45 -27.94 15.30
N ALA A 340 -24.64 -27.76 14.73
CA ALA A 340 -25.70 -26.95 15.32
C ALA A 340 -25.98 -27.44 16.75
N VAL A 341 -25.89 -26.51 17.72
CA VAL A 341 -26.27 -26.75 19.12
C VAL A 341 -27.77 -27.13 19.12
N PRO A 342 -28.18 -28.30 19.68
CA PRO A 342 -29.57 -28.65 19.76
C PRO A 342 -30.32 -27.63 20.65
N ALA A 343 -31.50 -27.22 20.20
CA ALA A 343 -32.38 -26.30 20.92
C ALA A 343 -32.74 -26.88 22.28
N VAL A 344 -32.55 -26.13 23.35
CA VAL A 344 -32.99 -26.43 24.71
C VAL A 344 -34.53 -26.39 24.72
N PRO A 345 -35.25 -27.45 25.21
CA PRO A 345 -36.70 -27.41 25.31
C PRO A 345 -37.16 -26.32 26.28
N GLY A 346 -38.16 -25.56 25.86
CA GLY A 346 -38.70 -24.44 26.60
C GLY A 346 -39.24 -24.81 27.96
N ILE A 347 -38.85 -24.04 28.97
CA ILE A 347 -39.51 -24.00 30.29
C ILE A 347 -40.83 -23.23 30.10
N GLY A 348 -41.94 -23.96 30.31
CA GLY A 348 -43.28 -23.46 30.10
C GLY A 348 -43.60 -22.24 30.99
N ALA A 349 -44.17 -21.24 30.38
CA ALA A 349 -44.79 -20.12 31.07
C ALA A 349 -46.03 -20.60 31.86
N ASN A 350 -45.93 -20.58 33.17
CA ASN A 350 -47.06 -20.86 34.04
C ASN A 350 -47.79 -19.50 34.32
N SER A 351 -48.95 -19.35 33.67
CA SER A 351 -49.91 -18.28 33.96
C SER A 351 -50.66 -18.60 35.24
N ARG A 352 -50.59 -17.75 36.23
CA ARG A 352 -51.68 -17.60 37.24
C ARG A 352 -51.70 -16.18 37.80
N ARG A 353 -52.84 -15.51 37.52
CA ARG A 353 -53.65 -14.56 38.25
C ARG A 353 -52.97 -13.27 38.72
#